data_34e4ceda31efbf321cee1a2b4dbc05bd
#
_entry.id   34e4ceda31efbf321cee1a2b4dbc05bd
#
_cell.length_a   1.000
_cell.length_b   1.000
_cell.length_c   1.000
_cell.angle_alpha   90.00
_cell.angle_beta   90.00
_cell.angle_gamma   90.00
#
_symmetry.space_group_name_H-M   'P 1'
#
loop_
_entity.id
_entity.type
_entity.pdbx_description
1 polymer ?
#
loop_
_entity_poly.entity_id
_entity_poly.type
_entity_poly.pdbx_seq_one_letter_code
_entity_poly.pdbx_strand_id
1 'polypeptide(L)'
;GSPRASLETNFALRELVGEVNFATGMTAAEQARVALVARILQTEGVDTPSLRAIEDKDAVLVLGEDVTQTAPRIALALRQSAKNKAKQLAAQRKTSDWQQLAVQNIVQHDLSPVYITSLSGTRLDDVAAETCFAAIPDQARLGFAVAHFIDNNAPAVPNMSAEALAWAQKIAADLLAAEQPLVVAGTSAASIDLLN
;
A
#
# COMPACT_ATOMS: atom_id res chain seq x y z
N GLY A 1 18.54 21.67 11.90
CA GLY A 1 18.46 20.26 12.26
C GLY A 1 18.61 19.35 11.05
N SER A 2 18.48 18.07 11.29
CA SER A 2 18.55 17.06 10.25
C SER A 2 17.60 15.90 10.55
N PRO A 3 16.83 15.38 9.59
CA PRO A 3 15.99 14.20 9.78
C PRO A 3 16.79 12.91 10.03
N ARG A 4 18.12 12.96 9.80
CA ARG A 4 19.04 11.83 10.06
C ARG A 4 19.73 11.92 11.43
N ALA A 5 19.60 13.05 12.14
CA ALA A 5 20.14 13.20 13.49
C ALA A 5 19.14 12.65 14.51
N SER A 6 19.63 12.32 15.72
CA SER A 6 18.76 11.87 16.79
C SER A 6 17.79 12.97 17.23
N LEU A 7 16.69 12.56 17.86
CA LEU A 7 15.70 13.50 18.40
C LEU A 7 16.34 14.45 19.42
N GLU A 8 17.18 13.92 20.31
CA GLU A 8 17.87 14.67 21.34
C GLU A 8 18.82 15.72 20.75
N THR A 9 19.55 15.36 19.67
CA THR A 9 20.45 16.31 18.96
C THR A 9 19.66 17.45 18.34
N ASN A 10 18.53 17.12 17.67
CA ASN A 10 17.66 18.14 17.07
C ASN A 10 17.01 19.01 18.14
N PHE A 11 16.60 18.44 19.27
CA PHE A 11 16.03 19.16 20.39
C PHE A 11 17.07 20.12 21.02
N ALA A 12 18.27 19.64 21.32
CA ALA A 12 19.33 20.47 21.86
C ALA A 12 19.70 21.62 20.93
N LEU A 13 19.75 21.36 19.61
CA LEU A 13 20.00 22.41 18.63
C LEU A 13 18.85 23.43 18.61
N ARG A 14 17.59 22.99 18.65
CA ARG A 14 16.42 23.88 18.72
C ARG A 14 16.46 24.78 19.95
N GLU A 15 16.80 24.24 21.12
CA GLU A 15 16.96 25.02 22.35
C GLU A 15 18.10 26.03 22.25
N LEU A 16 19.23 25.67 21.62
CA LEU A 16 20.37 26.53 21.45
C LEU A 16 20.07 27.72 20.53
N VAL A 17 19.43 27.52 19.38
CA VAL A 17 19.21 28.57 18.37
C VAL A 17 17.84 29.28 18.53
N GLY A 18 16.96 28.76 19.34
CA GLY A 18 15.56 29.18 19.51
C GLY A 18 14.63 28.59 18.44
N GLU A 19 13.38 28.37 18.82
CA GLU A 19 12.37 27.72 17.97
C GLU A 19 12.18 28.43 16.62
N VAL A 20 12.16 29.76 16.62
CA VAL A 20 11.95 30.58 15.41
C VAL A 20 13.09 30.42 14.39
N ASN A 21 14.31 30.12 14.86
CA ASN A 21 15.48 29.95 14.04
C ASN A 21 15.80 28.49 13.71
N PHE A 22 14.98 27.57 14.21
CA PHE A 22 15.18 26.14 13.98
C PHE A 22 14.41 25.65 12.77
N ALA A 23 15.09 24.95 11.86
CA ALA A 23 14.48 24.22 10.76
C ALA A 23 14.91 22.75 10.80
N THR A 24 14.01 21.83 10.46
CA THR A 24 14.26 20.38 10.46
C THR A 24 15.18 19.91 9.35
N GLY A 25 15.47 20.76 8.35
CA GLY A 25 16.20 20.39 7.14
C GLY A 25 15.35 19.64 6.11
N MET A 26 14.04 19.57 6.33
CA MET A 26 13.06 19.04 5.38
C MET A 26 12.34 20.19 4.68
N THR A 27 11.93 19.97 3.43
CA THR A 27 11.03 20.92 2.74
C THR A 27 9.64 20.92 3.41
N ALA A 28 8.89 22.01 3.25
CA ALA A 28 7.53 22.10 3.78
C ALA A 28 6.62 20.97 3.25
N ALA A 29 6.80 20.57 1.99
CA ALA A 29 6.05 19.49 1.37
C ALA A 29 6.39 18.12 1.99
N GLU A 30 7.67 17.83 2.25
CA GLU A 30 8.08 16.61 2.95
C GLU A 30 7.54 16.57 4.38
N GLN A 31 7.60 17.69 5.08
CA GLN A 31 7.08 17.82 6.44
C GLN A 31 5.58 17.56 6.50
N ALA A 32 4.82 18.09 5.53
CA ALA A 32 3.39 17.87 5.42
C ALA A 32 3.05 16.39 5.19
N ARG A 33 3.80 15.69 4.31
CA ARG A 33 3.61 14.25 4.07
C ARG A 33 3.91 13.42 5.32
N VAL A 34 5.03 13.68 6.00
CA VAL A 34 5.39 12.96 7.23
C VAL A 34 4.35 13.21 8.33
N ALA A 35 3.88 14.45 8.48
CA ALA A 35 2.84 14.79 9.44
C ALA A 35 1.51 14.08 9.13
N LEU A 36 1.16 13.96 7.84
CA LEU A 36 -0.03 13.22 7.41
C LEU A 36 0.08 11.73 7.73
N VAL A 37 1.21 11.10 7.39
CA VAL A 37 1.45 9.68 7.72
C VAL A 37 1.36 9.45 9.24
N ALA A 38 2.01 10.31 10.04
CA ALA A 38 1.95 10.21 11.49
C ALA A 38 0.51 10.33 12.02
N ARG A 39 -0.28 11.22 11.45
CA ARG A 39 -1.70 11.38 11.80
C ARG A 39 -2.52 10.14 11.44
N ILE A 40 -2.33 9.58 10.24
CA ILE A 40 -3.01 8.35 9.81
C ILE A 40 -2.69 7.20 10.77
N LEU A 41 -1.41 6.98 11.08
CA LEU A 41 -0.98 5.92 12.00
C LEU A 41 -1.46 6.10 13.46
N GLN A 42 -1.87 7.31 13.84
CA GLN A 42 -2.42 7.63 15.17
C GLN A 42 -3.96 7.63 15.16
N THR A 43 -4.60 7.47 14.03
CA THR A 43 -6.07 7.46 13.92
C THR A 43 -6.60 6.16 14.52
N GLU A 44 -7.59 6.27 15.42
CA GLU A 44 -8.26 5.11 16.01
C GLU A 44 -8.93 4.27 14.91
N GLY A 45 -8.81 2.96 15.01
CA GLY A 45 -9.38 2.00 14.05
C GLY A 45 -8.49 1.70 12.85
N VAL A 46 -7.35 2.38 12.68
CA VAL A 46 -6.36 2.01 11.65
C VAL A 46 -5.41 0.95 12.21
N ASP A 47 -5.50 -0.27 11.70
CA ASP A 47 -4.57 -1.34 12.04
C ASP A 47 -3.27 -1.20 11.24
N THR A 48 -2.14 -1.24 11.93
CA THR A 48 -0.81 -1.26 11.33
C THR A 48 -0.20 -2.63 11.50
N PRO A 49 -0.36 -3.53 10.53
CA PRO A 49 0.03 -4.92 10.68
C PRO A 49 1.55 -5.07 10.80
N SER A 50 1.99 -6.06 11.57
CA SER A 50 3.38 -6.51 11.56
C SER A 50 3.73 -7.12 10.20
N LEU A 51 5.03 -7.23 9.88
CA LEU A 51 5.50 -7.90 8.65
C LEU A 51 4.93 -9.33 8.51
N ARG A 52 4.79 -10.04 9.64
CA ARG A 52 4.20 -11.37 9.63
C ARG A 52 2.70 -11.34 9.33
N ALA A 53 1.99 -10.38 9.90
CA ALA A 53 0.56 -10.22 9.64
C ALA A 53 0.25 -9.79 8.19
N ILE A 54 1.22 -9.16 7.50
CA ILE A 54 1.10 -8.87 6.06
C ILE A 54 1.08 -10.16 5.24
N GLU A 55 1.80 -11.20 5.66
CA GLU A 55 1.80 -12.49 4.96
C GLU A 55 0.43 -13.18 4.95
N ASP A 56 -0.44 -12.84 5.91
CA ASP A 56 -1.78 -13.42 6.05
C ASP A 56 -2.87 -12.62 5.32
N LYS A 57 -2.51 -11.49 4.68
CA LYS A 57 -3.46 -10.65 3.94
C LYS A 57 -3.97 -11.37 2.68
N ASP A 58 -5.26 -11.17 2.35
CA ASP A 58 -5.95 -11.88 1.28
C ASP A 58 -6.42 -11.00 0.11
N ALA A 59 -6.43 -9.67 0.29
CA ALA A 59 -6.53 -8.68 -0.79
C ALA A 59 -5.63 -7.49 -0.50
N VAL A 60 -4.87 -7.05 -1.50
CA VAL A 60 -3.87 -5.97 -1.33
C VAL A 60 -3.97 -4.95 -2.46
N LEU A 61 -3.96 -3.66 -2.09
CA LEU A 61 -3.72 -2.55 -3.00
C LEU A 61 -2.40 -1.87 -2.63
N VAL A 62 -1.44 -1.85 -3.56
CA VAL A 62 -0.22 -1.04 -3.47
C VAL A 62 -0.42 0.20 -4.31
N LEU A 63 -0.47 1.37 -3.66
CA LEU A 63 -0.82 2.63 -4.28
C LEU A 63 0.41 3.56 -4.37
N GLY A 64 0.95 3.71 -5.57
CA GLY A 64 2.00 4.68 -5.87
C GLY A 64 3.38 4.39 -5.28
N GLU A 65 3.62 3.17 -4.80
CA GLU A 65 4.87 2.84 -4.11
C GLU A 65 5.54 1.61 -4.75
N ASP A 66 6.83 1.71 -5.07
CA ASP A 66 7.64 0.52 -5.38
C ASP A 66 8.26 -0.05 -4.09
N VAL A 67 7.49 -0.87 -3.40
CA VAL A 67 7.93 -1.52 -2.15
C VAL A 67 9.13 -2.46 -2.35
N THR A 68 9.42 -2.86 -3.59
CA THR A 68 10.62 -3.69 -3.85
C THR A 68 11.92 -2.91 -3.66
N GLN A 69 11.87 -1.59 -3.82
CA GLN A 69 12.99 -0.67 -3.64
C GLN A 69 13.00 -0.04 -2.25
N THR A 70 11.82 0.40 -1.77
CA THR A 70 11.72 1.17 -0.53
C THR A 70 11.58 0.32 0.72
N ALA A 71 10.92 -0.85 0.61
CA ALA A 71 10.64 -1.74 1.74
C ALA A 71 10.69 -3.23 1.34
N PRO A 72 11.88 -3.79 1.01
CA PRO A 72 12.00 -5.16 0.45
C PRO A 72 11.39 -6.26 1.33
N ARG A 73 11.35 -6.06 2.63
CA ARG A 73 10.71 -7.01 3.56
C ARG A 73 9.19 -7.01 3.44
N ILE A 74 8.60 -5.84 3.19
CA ILE A 74 7.15 -5.73 2.88
C ILE A 74 6.89 -6.40 1.53
N ALA A 75 7.72 -6.14 0.51
CA ALA A 75 7.58 -6.78 -0.79
C ALA A 75 7.60 -8.32 -0.70
N LEU A 76 8.49 -8.88 0.14
CA LEU A 76 8.52 -10.32 0.40
C LEU A 76 7.24 -10.81 1.06
N ALA A 77 6.73 -10.10 2.07
CA ALA A 77 5.49 -10.45 2.75
C ALA A 77 4.28 -10.40 1.80
N LEU A 78 4.19 -9.38 0.93
CA LEU A 78 3.15 -9.28 -0.10
C LEU A 78 3.23 -10.43 -1.11
N ARG A 79 4.44 -10.85 -1.49
CA ARG A 79 4.62 -12.03 -2.35
C ARG A 79 4.15 -13.32 -1.68
N GLN A 80 4.24 -13.42 -0.35
CA GLN A 80 3.68 -14.55 0.39
C GLN A 80 2.16 -14.45 0.51
N SER A 81 1.61 -13.26 0.75
CA SER A 81 0.17 -13.03 0.86
C SER A 81 -0.56 -13.39 -0.45
N ALA A 82 0.02 -13.10 -1.61
CA ALA A 82 -0.54 -13.47 -2.90
C ALA A 82 -0.83 -14.99 -3.03
N LYS A 83 -0.13 -15.84 -2.28
CA LYS A 83 -0.30 -17.30 -2.30
C LYS A 83 -1.39 -17.82 -1.34
N ASN A 84 -2.04 -16.95 -0.56
CA ASN A 84 -2.94 -17.41 0.49
C ASN A 84 -4.18 -18.12 -0.07
N LYS A 85 -4.79 -17.60 -1.14
CA LYS A 85 -5.90 -18.27 -1.83
C LYS A 85 -5.50 -19.66 -2.30
N ALA A 86 -4.29 -19.79 -2.85
CA ALA A 86 -3.72 -21.07 -3.27
C ALA A 86 -3.59 -22.06 -2.11
N LYS A 87 -3.08 -21.60 -0.96
CA LYS A 87 -2.95 -22.42 0.25
C LYS A 87 -4.31 -22.85 0.79
N GLN A 88 -5.30 -21.95 0.81
CA GLN A 88 -6.66 -22.26 1.25
C GLN A 88 -7.32 -23.33 0.35
N LEU A 89 -7.21 -23.20 -0.97
CA LEU A 89 -7.72 -24.19 -1.91
C LEU A 89 -7.02 -25.56 -1.77
N ALA A 90 -5.70 -25.55 -1.56
CA ALA A 90 -4.94 -26.78 -1.31
C ALA A 90 -5.36 -27.46 0.00
N ALA A 91 -5.57 -26.68 1.07
CA ALA A 91 -6.06 -27.19 2.35
C ALA A 91 -7.45 -27.80 2.23
N GLN A 92 -8.39 -27.20 1.49
CA GLN A 92 -9.71 -27.76 1.18
C GLN A 92 -9.62 -29.10 0.46
N ARG A 93 -8.60 -29.28 -0.40
CA ARG A 93 -8.35 -30.54 -1.12
C ARG A 93 -7.43 -31.51 -0.35
N LYS A 94 -7.15 -31.23 0.93
CA LYS A 94 -6.28 -32.04 1.80
C LYS A 94 -4.87 -32.25 1.24
N THR A 95 -4.37 -31.29 0.46
CA THR A 95 -3.03 -31.27 -0.10
C THR A 95 -2.10 -30.47 0.83
N SER A 96 -0.96 -31.07 1.20
CA SER A 96 -0.03 -30.41 2.13
C SER A 96 0.73 -29.27 1.45
N ASP A 97 0.93 -28.15 2.15
CA ASP A 97 1.56 -26.92 1.64
C ASP A 97 2.98 -27.10 1.10
N TRP A 98 3.71 -28.11 1.60
CA TRP A 98 5.07 -28.41 1.13
C TRP A 98 5.11 -29.08 -0.24
N GLN A 99 3.96 -29.60 -0.74
CA GLN A 99 3.84 -30.19 -2.08
C GLN A 99 3.60 -29.11 -3.15
N GLN A 100 4.57 -28.22 -3.35
CA GLN A 100 4.45 -27.02 -4.20
C GLN A 100 3.95 -27.32 -5.61
N LEU A 101 4.43 -28.40 -6.25
CA LEU A 101 3.98 -28.79 -7.59
C LEU A 101 2.50 -29.21 -7.61
N ALA A 102 2.04 -29.94 -6.58
CA ALA A 102 0.63 -30.32 -6.46
C ALA A 102 -0.24 -29.09 -6.22
N VAL A 103 0.20 -28.18 -5.36
CA VAL A 103 -0.50 -26.90 -5.10
C VAL A 103 -0.59 -26.08 -6.38
N GLN A 104 0.51 -25.90 -7.12
CA GLN A 104 0.51 -25.18 -8.39
C GLN A 104 -0.44 -25.78 -9.43
N ASN A 105 -0.49 -27.10 -9.54
CA ASN A 105 -1.40 -27.81 -10.47
C ASN A 105 -2.88 -27.67 -10.05
N ILE A 106 -3.17 -27.61 -8.75
CA ILE A 106 -4.52 -27.44 -8.22
C ILE A 106 -5.05 -26.03 -8.46
N VAL A 107 -4.17 -25.04 -8.31
CA VAL A 107 -4.55 -23.63 -8.23
C VAL A 107 -4.39 -22.92 -9.57
N GLN A 108 -3.59 -23.47 -10.47
CA GLN A 108 -3.23 -22.94 -11.79
C GLN A 108 -2.78 -21.46 -11.75
N HIS A 109 -3.63 -20.50 -11.51
CA HIS A 109 -3.30 -19.07 -11.39
C HIS A 109 -4.18 -18.35 -10.36
N ASP A 110 -4.87 -19.10 -9.49
CA ASP A 110 -5.76 -18.54 -8.46
C ASP A 110 -4.94 -17.97 -7.28
N LEU A 111 -4.39 -16.78 -7.46
CA LEU A 111 -3.72 -16.02 -6.42
C LEU A 111 -4.71 -15.11 -5.68
N SER A 112 -4.38 -14.74 -4.45
CA SER A 112 -5.06 -13.65 -3.76
C SER A 112 -4.84 -12.34 -4.54
N PRO A 113 -5.85 -11.48 -4.70
CA PRO A 113 -5.73 -10.28 -5.51
C PRO A 113 -4.72 -9.30 -4.90
N VAL A 114 -3.68 -9.00 -5.67
CA VAL A 114 -2.71 -7.94 -5.40
C VAL A 114 -2.77 -6.96 -6.56
N TYR A 115 -3.20 -5.75 -6.29
CA TYR A 115 -3.28 -4.66 -7.25
C TYR A 115 -2.13 -3.70 -7.04
N ILE A 116 -1.46 -3.28 -8.11
CA ILE A 116 -0.30 -2.40 -8.02
C ILE A 116 -0.49 -1.21 -8.95
N THR A 117 -0.35 0.00 -8.40
CA THR A 117 -0.20 1.21 -9.19
C THR A 117 1.22 1.74 -9.04
N SER A 118 1.87 2.07 -10.14
CA SER A 118 3.24 2.58 -10.13
C SER A 118 3.53 3.42 -11.38
N LEU A 119 4.69 4.09 -11.41
CA LEU A 119 5.15 4.81 -12.60
C LEU A 119 5.73 3.87 -13.66
N SER A 120 6.23 2.72 -13.26
CA SER A 120 6.87 1.73 -14.13
C SER A 120 6.78 0.35 -13.52
N GLY A 121 7.18 -0.68 -14.26
CA GLY A 121 7.19 -2.06 -13.79
C GLY A 121 7.98 -2.26 -12.50
N THR A 122 7.44 -3.09 -11.61
CA THR A 122 8.03 -3.48 -10.34
C THR A 122 8.36 -4.98 -10.32
N ARG A 123 9.13 -5.43 -9.35
CA ARG A 123 9.43 -6.86 -9.18
C ARG A 123 8.27 -7.67 -8.57
N LEU A 124 7.15 -7.03 -8.28
CA LEU A 124 5.93 -7.71 -7.80
C LEU A 124 4.91 -7.94 -8.91
N ASP A 125 5.14 -7.42 -10.10
CA ASP A 125 4.20 -7.53 -11.23
C ASP A 125 3.92 -9.00 -11.62
N ASP A 126 4.87 -9.89 -11.37
CA ASP A 126 4.74 -11.34 -11.61
C ASP A 126 3.74 -12.05 -10.67
N VAL A 127 3.39 -11.44 -9.55
CA VAL A 127 2.40 -11.95 -8.59
C VAL A 127 1.18 -11.05 -8.46
N ALA A 128 1.16 -9.93 -9.17
CA ALA A 128 0.02 -9.02 -9.20
C ALA A 128 -1.13 -9.62 -10.01
N ALA A 129 -2.36 -9.44 -9.53
CA ALA A 129 -3.55 -9.74 -10.31
C ALA A 129 -3.69 -8.78 -11.48
N GLU A 130 -3.44 -7.50 -11.24
CA GLU A 130 -3.39 -6.46 -12.26
C GLU A 130 -2.44 -5.33 -11.84
N THR A 131 -1.83 -4.68 -12.84
CA THR A 131 -0.93 -3.54 -12.66
C THR A 131 -1.42 -2.35 -13.47
N CYS A 132 -1.30 -1.14 -12.93
CA CYS A 132 -1.60 0.10 -13.64
C CYS A 132 -0.38 1.03 -13.60
N PHE A 133 0.15 1.33 -14.78
CA PHE A 133 1.22 2.32 -14.93
C PHE A 133 0.60 3.65 -15.31
N ALA A 134 0.62 4.61 -14.39
CA ALA A 134 -0.02 5.90 -14.57
C ALA A 134 0.79 7.01 -13.91
N ALA A 135 0.53 8.26 -14.32
CA ALA A 135 1.08 9.42 -13.65
C ALA A 135 0.59 9.51 -12.19
N ILE A 136 1.40 10.08 -11.32
CA ILE A 136 1.09 10.18 -9.88
C ILE A 136 -0.30 10.77 -9.59
N PRO A 137 -0.74 11.87 -10.27
CA PRO A 137 -2.08 12.38 -10.04
C PRO A 137 -3.21 11.41 -10.44
N ASP A 138 -3.00 10.60 -11.48
CA ASP A 138 -4.01 9.63 -11.93
C ASP A 138 -4.07 8.44 -10.97
N GLN A 139 -2.93 8.01 -10.39
CA GLN A 139 -2.90 7.02 -9.34
C GLN A 139 -3.64 7.50 -8.08
N ALA A 140 -3.45 8.77 -7.68
CA ALA A 140 -4.18 9.36 -6.55
C ALA A 140 -5.69 9.40 -6.83
N ARG A 141 -6.10 9.81 -8.03
CA ARG A 141 -7.52 9.81 -8.45
C ARG A 141 -8.12 8.40 -8.41
N LEU A 142 -7.35 7.39 -8.81
CA LEU A 142 -7.78 6.01 -8.69
C LEU A 142 -7.98 5.60 -7.22
N GLY A 143 -7.04 5.96 -6.33
CA GLY A 143 -7.18 5.71 -4.88
C GLY A 143 -8.45 6.34 -4.31
N PHE A 144 -8.74 7.60 -4.64
CA PHE A 144 -9.99 8.26 -4.24
C PHE A 144 -11.23 7.58 -4.82
N ALA A 145 -11.18 7.09 -6.06
CA ALA A 145 -12.30 6.36 -6.64
C ALA A 145 -12.54 5.02 -5.92
N VAL A 146 -11.48 4.29 -5.57
CA VAL A 146 -11.59 3.07 -4.75
C VAL A 146 -12.20 3.41 -3.40
N ALA A 147 -11.74 4.46 -2.73
CA ALA A 147 -12.30 4.91 -1.46
C ALA A 147 -13.80 5.26 -1.57
N HIS A 148 -14.20 5.93 -2.64
CA HIS A 148 -15.62 6.25 -2.90
C HIS A 148 -16.48 4.98 -3.10
N PHE A 149 -15.96 3.96 -3.77
CA PHE A 149 -16.69 2.68 -3.92
C PHE A 149 -16.74 1.87 -2.62
N ILE A 150 -15.80 2.06 -1.71
CA ILE A 150 -15.81 1.44 -0.38
C ILE A 150 -16.77 2.20 0.54
N ASP A 151 -16.69 3.54 0.56
CA ASP A 151 -17.56 4.41 1.35
C ASP A 151 -18.14 5.52 0.47
N ASN A 152 -19.45 5.46 0.22
CA ASN A 152 -20.19 6.44 -0.57
C ASN A 152 -20.16 7.87 0.01
N ASN A 153 -19.73 8.05 1.27
CA ASN A 153 -19.50 9.37 1.85
C ASN A 153 -18.20 10.01 1.36
N ALA A 154 -17.27 9.22 0.86
CA ALA A 154 -16.04 9.75 0.25
C ALA A 154 -16.39 10.47 -1.08
N PRO A 155 -15.70 11.58 -1.41
CA PRO A 155 -16.00 12.35 -2.61
C PRO A 155 -15.84 11.53 -3.90
N ALA A 156 -16.82 11.62 -4.81
CA ALA A 156 -16.69 11.02 -6.14
C ALA A 156 -15.63 11.76 -6.96
N VAL A 157 -14.86 11.00 -7.74
CA VAL A 157 -13.81 11.56 -8.62
C VAL A 157 -14.41 11.88 -10.00
N PRO A 158 -14.46 13.15 -10.41
CA PRO A 158 -15.01 13.53 -11.70
C PRO A 158 -14.07 13.18 -12.86
N ASN A 159 -14.63 13.01 -14.06
CA ASN A 159 -13.90 12.88 -15.32
C ASN A 159 -12.87 11.73 -15.33
N MET A 160 -13.20 10.59 -14.77
CA MET A 160 -12.44 9.36 -14.94
C MET A 160 -12.91 8.61 -16.20
N SER A 161 -12.01 7.86 -16.84
CA SER A 161 -12.38 6.95 -17.91
C SER A 161 -13.26 5.81 -17.37
N ALA A 162 -14.10 5.25 -18.23
CA ALA A 162 -14.94 4.10 -17.87
C ALA A 162 -14.09 2.89 -17.45
N GLU A 163 -12.92 2.70 -18.06
CA GLU A 163 -11.97 1.66 -17.74
C GLU A 163 -11.39 1.83 -16.32
N ALA A 164 -10.93 3.06 -16.00
CA ALA A 164 -10.39 3.36 -14.67
C ALA A 164 -11.46 3.23 -13.56
N LEU A 165 -12.71 3.62 -13.84
CA LEU A 165 -13.82 3.42 -12.92
C LEU A 165 -14.14 1.93 -12.70
N ALA A 166 -14.18 1.12 -13.77
CA ALA A 166 -14.39 -0.31 -13.67
C ALA A 166 -13.29 -0.99 -12.86
N TRP A 167 -12.04 -0.55 -13.04
CA TRP A 167 -10.90 -1.05 -12.29
C TRP A 167 -10.98 -0.67 -10.81
N ALA A 168 -11.30 0.59 -10.50
CA ALA A 168 -11.51 1.04 -9.13
C ALA A 168 -12.64 0.26 -8.44
N GLN A 169 -13.74 0.02 -9.14
CA GLN A 169 -14.86 -0.76 -8.62
C GLN A 169 -14.47 -2.21 -8.33
N LYS A 170 -13.68 -2.84 -9.21
CA LYS A 170 -13.16 -4.19 -9.02
C LYS A 170 -12.28 -4.27 -7.78
N ILE A 171 -11.31 -3.35 -7.64
CA ILE A 171 -10.43 -3.29 -6.46
C ILE A 171 -11.25 -3.13 -5.18
N ALA A 172 -12.21 -2.19 -5.17
CA ALA A 172 -13.06 -1.95 -4.00
C ALA A 172 -13.88 -3.19 -3.64
N ALA A 173 -14.44 -3.90 -4.63
CA ALA A 173 -15.18 -5.12 -4.41
C ALA A 173 -14.32 -6.23 -3.79
N ASP A 174 -13.09 -6.42 -4.28
CA ASP A 174 -12.17 -7.43 -3.75
C ASP A 174 -11.69 -7.07 -2.34
N LEU A 175 -11.41 -5.78 -2.06
CA LEU A 175 -11.04 -5.33 -0.71
C LEU A 175 -12.19 -5.49 0.29
N LEU A 176 -13.44 -5.23 -0.13
CA LEU A 176 -14.63 -5.41 0.72
C LEU A 176 -14.98 -6.89 0.96
N ALA A 177 -14.69 -7.75 0.00
CA ALA A 177 -14.92 -9.20 0.11
C ALA A 177 -13.84 -9.91 0.95
N ALA A 178 -12.71 -9.28 1.15
CA ALA A 178 -11.58 -9.84 1.88
C ALA A 178 -11.82 -9.87 3.40
N GLU A 179 -11.32 -10.93 4.05
CA GLU A 179 -11.29 -11.02 5.52
C GLU A 179 -10.16 -10.16 6.12
N GLN A 180 -9.06 -10.03 5.38
CA GLN A 180 -7.84 -9.36 5.81
C GLN A 180 -7.32 -8.39 4.72
N PRO A 181 -8.08 -7.33 4.35
CA PRO A 181 -7.63 -6.38 3.34
C PRO A 181 -6.42 -5.58 3.80
N LEU A 182 -5.62 -5.10 2.84
CA LEU A 182 -4.47 -4.25 3.10
C LEU A 182 -4.32 -3.19 2.00
N VAL A 183 -4.09 -1.95 2.40
CA VAL A 183 -3.63 -0.87 1.51
C VAL A 183 -2.22 -0.48 1.91
N VAL A 184 -1.33 -0.40 0.92
CA VAL A 184 0.06 0.02 1.10
C VAL A 184 0.29 1.27 0.29
N ALA A 185 0.65 2.35 0.94
CA ALA A 185 1.08 3.59 0.32
C ALA A 185 2.34 4.11 1.01
N GLY A 186 3.07 4.98 0.35
CA GLY A 186 4.32 5.51 0.88
C GLY A 186 4.60 6.93 0.42
N THR A 187 5.72 7.47 0.89
CA THR A 187 6.11 8.87 0.63
C THR A 187 7.01 9.04 -0.59
N SER A 188 7.43 7.95 -1.26
CA SER A 188 8.40 7.98 -2.36
C SER A 188 7.89 8.69 -3.60
N ALA A 189 6.59 8.58 -3.89
CA ALA A 189 5.92 9.30 -4.98
C ALA A 189 5.85 10.83 -4.76
N ALA A 190 6.27 11.32 -3.60
CA ALA A 190 6.27 12.74 -3.22
C ALA A 190 4.89 13.44 -3.33
N SER A 191 3.79 12.68 -3.36
CA SER A 191 2.43 13.18 -3.44
C SER A 191 1.72 13.07 -2.10
N ILE A 192 1.05 14.15 -1.68
CA ILE A 192 0.18 14.15 -0.51
C ILE A 192 -1.18 13.52 -0.82
N ASP A 193 -1.62 13.62 -2.07
CA ASP A 193 -2.91 13.10 -2.52
C ASP A 193 -2.95 11.58 -2.55
N LEU A 194 -1.79 10.92 -2.73
CA LEU A 194 -1.67 9.46 -2.64
C LEU A 194 -1.76 8.93 -1.20
N LEU A 195 -1.59 9.82 -0.21
CA LEU A 195 -1.59 9.46 1.21
C LEU A 195 -2.95 9.77 1.88
N ASN A 196 -3.74 10.65 1.28
CA ASN A 196 -5.08 10.99 1.77
C ASN A 196 -6.09 9.91 1.42
#